data_cd9797b42a0d4fa4dd9fa61313dc5e8e
#
_entry.id   cd9797b42a0d4fa4dd9fa61313dc5e8e
#
_cell.length_a   1.000
_cell.length_b   1.000
_cell.length_c   1.000
_cell.angle_alpha   90.00
_cell.angle_beta   90.00
_cell.angle_gamma   90.00
#
_symmetry.space_group_name_H-M   'P 1'
#
loop_
_entity.id
_entity.type
_entity.pdbx_description
1 polymer ?
#
loop_
_entity_poly.entity_id
_entity_poly.type
_entity_poly.pdbx_seq_one_letter_code
_entity_poly.pdbx_strand_id
1 'polypeptide(L)'
;QYADVEAVLQELFAEQYSLEFVEEVESRTRTETRTDPSTGETYEVEVTYEWRILNVNLTAKSFTDVIAARMDTEQAQLFNVLMMTKGNRQYVSNVFGDTNWLPYVTSYYGYRVHPISGEKNYHKAVDIGMPQGTEILAGHDGVVTQAGEAGSYGLIVVLEGAMEDGKTLTTKYAHCSELLVSAGQEVKQGDVIAKVGSTGDSTGPHLHLEVLVDGQYLNPLYFADTGDHTGTNLIP
;
A
#
# COMPACT_ATOMS: atom_id res chain seq x y z
N GLN A 1 26.44 2.68 2.05
CA GLN A 1 24.96 2.77 1.94
C GLN A 1 24.47 2.76 0.48
N TYR A 2 24.98 3.63 -0.44
CA TYR A 2 24.52 3.61 -1.84
C TYR A 2 24.96 2.34 -2.59
N ALA A 3 26.17 1.86 -2.36
CA ALA A 3 26.68 0.63 -2.98
C ALA A 3 25.89 -0.62 -2.54
N ASP A 4 25.41 -0.65 -1.30
CA ASP A 4 24.62 -1.75 -0.78
C ASP A 4 23.22 -1.77 -1.41
N VAL A 5 22.61 -0.58 -1.62
CA VAL A 5 21.33 -0.46 -2.32
C VAL A 5 21.45 -0.85 -3.78
N GLU A 6 22.52 -0.42 -4.46
CA GLU A 6 22.78 -0.79 -5.86
C GLU A 6 22.93 -2.30 -6.04
N ALA A 7 23.67 -2.96 -5.15
CA ALA A 7 23.84 -4.42 -5.19
C ALA A 7 22.49 -5.14 -5.04
N VAL A 8 21.66 -4.74 -4.09
CA VAL A 8 20.31 -5.32 -3.89
C VAL A 8 19.43 -5.08 -5.11
N LEU A 9 19.45 -3.89 -5.71
CA LEU A 9 18.67 -3.61 -6.92
C LEU A 9 19.14 -4.45 -8.10
N GLN A 10 20.44 -4.66 -8.28
CA GLN A 10 20.98 -5.52 -9.34
C GLN A 10 20.54 -6.98 -9.18
N GLU A 11 20.53 -7.49 -7.94
CA GLU A 11 20.01 -8.82 -7.65
C GLU A 11 18.51 -8.95 -7.97
N LEU A 12 17.70 -7.96 -7.58
CA LEU A 12 16.27 -7.94 -7.86
C LEU A 12 15.99 -7.91 -9.36
N PHE A 13 16.73 -7.11 -10.13
CA PHE A 13 16.61 -7.07 -11.58
C PHE A 13 17.04 -8.40 -12.24
N ALA A 14 18.08 -9.06 -11.73
CA ALA A 14 18.50 -10.35 -12.24
C ALA A 14 17.45 -11.46 -12.00
N GLU A 15 16.67 -11.36 -10.91
CA GLU A 15 15.55 -12.28 -10.67
C GLU A 15 14.27 -11.92 -11.44
N GLN A 16 14.09 -10.62 -11.74
CA GLN A 16 12.92 -10.15 -12.48
C GLN A 16 12.97 -10.57 -13.95
N TYR A 17 14.15 -10.62 -14.55
CA TYR A 17 14.31 -10.88 -15.98
C TYR A 17 15.13 -12.14 -16.22
N SER A 18 14.65 -12.99 -17.13
CA SER A 18 15.38 -14.15 -17.62
C SER A 18 15.50 -14.07 -19.13
N LEU A 19 16.73 -14.19 -19.61
CA LEU A 19 17.07 -14.25 -21.03
C LEU A 19 17.43 -15.69 -21.40
N GLU A 20 16.70 -16.24 -22.35
CA GLU A 20 17.00 -17.54 -22.95
C GLU A 20 17.37 -17.35 -24.41
N PHE A 21 18.49 -17.95 -24.81
CA PHE A 21 18.97 -17.94 -26.18
C PHE A 21 18.76 -19.32 -26.78
N VAL A 22 17.89 -19.43 -27.79
CA VAL A 22 17.63 -20.68 -28.51
C VAL A 22 18.13 -20.54 -29.92
N GLU A 23 19.12 -21.35 -30.30
CA GLU A 23 19.61 -21.41 -31.66
C GLU A 23 18.82 -22.46 -32.44
N GLU A 24 18.19 -22.05 -33.53
CA GLU A 24 17.53 -22.92 -34.49
C GLU A 24 18.35 -22.95 -35.76
N VAL A 25 18.52 -24.15 -36.35
CA VAL A 25 19.20 -24.33 -37.61
C VAL A 25 18.20 -24.77 -38.66
N GLU A 26 17.98 -23.92 -39.64
CA GLU A 26 17.12 -24.24 -40.79
C GLU A 26 17.96 -24.47 -42.05
N SER A 27 17.67 -25.54 -42.76
CA SER A 27 18.22 -25.76 -44.11
C SER A 27 17.36 -25.01 -45.13
N ARG A 28 17.94 -24.07 -45.84
CA ARG A 28 17.31 -23.34 -46.92
C ARG A 28 18.02 -23.53 -48.22
N THR A 29 17.28 -23.68 -49.32
CA THR A 29 17.82 -23.86 -50.67
C THR A 29 17.60 -22.59 -51.47
N ARG A 30 18.61 -22.16 -52.19
CA ARG A 30 18.51 -21.11 -53.20
C ARG A 30 19.14 -21.54 -54.50
N THR A 31 18.64 -21.03 -55.59
CA THR A 31 19.23 -21.22 -56.92
C THR A 31 20.38 -20.22 -57.11
N GLU A 32 21.57 -20.70 -57.44
CA GLU A 32 22.72 -19.88 -57.81
C GLU A 32 23.08 -20.11 -59.28
N THR A 33 23.27 -18.99 -60.02
CA THR A 33 23.81 -19.08 -61.38
C THR A 33 25.34 -19.20 -61.29
N ARG A 34 25.87 -20.26 -61.86
CA ARG A 34 27.30 -20.47 -62.00
C ARG A 34 27.71 -20.47 -63.43
N THR A 35 28.96 -20.05 -63.75
CA THR A 35 29.54 -20.05 -65.08
C THR A 35 30.54 -21.17 -65.19
N ASP A 36 30.45 -22.03 -66.22
CA ASP A 36 31.44 -23.03 -66.51
C ASP A 36 32.70 -22.32 -67.00
N PRO A 37 33.82 -22.46 -66.31
CA PRO A 37 35.06 -21.77 -66.66
C PRO A 37 35.68 -22.26 -67.96
N SER A 38 35.28 -23.42 -68.53
CA SER A 38 35.79 -23.97 -69.77
C SER A 38 34.99 -23.56 -71.02
N THR A 39 33.71 -23.39 -70.90
CA THR A 39 32.80 -23.08 -72.02
C THR A 39 32.26 -21.64 -71.94
N GLY A 40 32.31 -20.99 -70.82
CA GLY A 40 31.70 -19.66 -70.56
C GLY A 40 30.15 -19.66 -70.43
N GLU A 41 29.54 -20.84 -70.48
CA GLU A 41 28.12 -20.99 -70.39
C GLU A 41 27.66 -20.87 -68.92
N THR A 42 26.47 -20.30 -68.69
CA THR A 42 25.88 -20.21 -67.38
C THR A 42 24.86 -21.31 -67.15
N TYR A 43 24.87 -21.89 -65.94
CA TYR A 43 23.93 -22.90 -65.50
C TYR A 43 23.45 -22.60 -64.08
N GLU A 44 22.26 -23.05 -63.77
CA GLU A 44 21.67 -22.90 -62.46
C GLU A 44 21.94 -24.13 -61.57
N VAL A 45 22.31 -23.88 -60.31
CA VAL A 45 22.57 -24.93 -59.29
C VAL A 45 21.76 -24.59 -58.05
N GLU A 46 21.06 -25.57 -57.52
CA GLU A 46 20.48 -25.45 -56.22
C GLU A 46 21.54 -25.66 -55.14
N VAL A 47 21.71 -24.68 -54.27
CA VAL A 47 22.68 -24.75 -53.18
C VAL A 47 21.94 -24.65 -51.87
N THR A 48 22.14 -25.59 -50.98
CA THR A 48 21.55 -25.62 -49.64
C THR A 48 22.54 -25.04 -48.65
N TYR A 49 22.05 -24.15 -47.81
CA TYR A 49 22.83 -23.61 -46.67
C TYR A 49 22.08 -23.82 -45.38
N GLU A 50 22.83 -23.86 -44.34
CA GLU A 50 22.31 -23.78 -42.98
C GLU A 50 22.16 -22.32 -42.57
N TRP A 51 20.92 -21.93 -42.19
CA TRP A 51 20.63 -20.67 -41.59
C TRP A 51 20.56 -20.88 -40.08
N ARG A 52 21.33 -20.10 -39.33
CA ARG A 52 21.30 -20.11 -37.89
C ARG A 52 20.48 -18.92 -37.43
N ILE A 53 19.35 -19.20 -36.77
CA ILE A 53 18.43 -18.22 -36.23
C ILE A 53 18.62 -18.21 -34.71
N LEU A 54 18.98 -17.06 -34.15
CA LEU A 54 19.08 -16.89 -32.73
C LEU A 54 17.76 -16.28 -32.22
N ASN A 55 16.94 -17.08 -31.57
CA ASN A 55 15.75 -16.63 -30.85
C ASN A 55 16.15 -16.18 -29.47
N VAL A 56 15.80 -14.93 -29.13
CA VAL A 56 16.06 -14.36 -27.82
C VAL A 56 14.72 -14.22 -27.08
N ASN A 57 14.50 -15.08 -26.10
CA ASN A 57 13.30 -15.09 -25.29
C ASN A 57 13.56 -14.33 -23.99
N LEU A 58 12.88 -13.18 -23.81
CA LEU A 58 12.87 -12.43 -22.58
C LEU A 58 11.60 -12.75 -21.81
N THR A 59 11.75 -13.33 -20.62
CA THR A 59 10.64 -13.47 -19.67
C THR A 59 10.83 -12.48 -18.52
N ALA A 60 9.74 -11.87 -18.06
CA ALA A 60 9.75 -10.94 -16.94
C ALA A 60 8.72 -11.37 -15.90
N LYS A 61 9.14 -11.41 -14.63
CA LYS A 61 8.23 -11.52 -13.49
C LYS A 61 7.82 -10.11 -13.07
N SER A 62 6.65 -9.96 -12.43
CA SER A 62 6.33 -8.68 -11.84
C SER A 62 7.32 -8.35 -10.71
N PHE A 63 7.66 -7.07 -10.55
CA PHE A 63 8.54 -6.63 -9.46
C PHE A 63 7.95 -6.99 -8.08
N THR A 64 6.64 -6.91 -7.95
CA THR A 64 5.92 -7.28 -6.73
C THR A 64 6.10 -8.75 -6.38
N ASP A 65 6.04 -9.65 -7.37
CA ASP A 65 6.21 -11.09 -7.14
C ASP A 65 7.65 -11.43 -6.71
N VAL A 66 8.64 -10.76 -7.31
CA VAL A 66 10.06 -10.95 -6.96
C VAL A 66 10.30 -10.52 -5.51
N ILE A 67 9.77 -9.36 -5.11
CA ILE A 67 9.91 -8.85 -3.74
C ILE A 67 9.14 -9.72 -2.76
N ALA A 68 7.90 -10.09 -3.06
CA ALA A 68 7.08 -10.92 -2.18
C ALA A 68 7.73 -12.29 -1.87
N ALA A 69 8.46 -12.87 -2.82
CA ALA A 69 9.19 -14.13 -2.62
C ALA A 69 10.36 -14.04 -1.63
N ARG A 70 10.86 -12.82 -1.36
CA ARG A 70 12.01 -12.55 -0.47
C ARG A 70 11.62 -12.06 0.92
N MET A 71 10.36 -11.69 1.11
CA MET A 71 9.87 -11.08 2.34
C MET A 71 9.27 -12.11 3.29
N ASP A 72 9.53 -11.95 4.57
CA ASP A 72 8.71 -12.57 5.60
C ASP A 72 7.32 -11.88 5.69
N THR A 73 6.44 -12.39 6.53
CA THR A 73 5.06 -11.88 6.65
C THR A 73 5.02 -10.41 7.10
N GLU A 74 5.91 -10.01 8.01
CA GLU A 74 5.95 -8.65 8.54
C GLU A 74 6.49 -7.67 7.50
N GLN A 75 7.56 -8.05 6.81
CA GLN A 75 8.14 -7.28 5.72
C GLN A 75 7.17 -7.12 4.55
N ALA A 76 6.42 -8.18 4.20
CA ALA A 76 5.41 -8.11 3.15
C ALA A 76 4.26 -7.15 3.52
N GLN A 77 3.84 -7.12 4.79
CA GLN A 77 2.85 -6.15 5.27
C GLN A 77 3.37 -4.72 5.17
N LEU A 78 4.60 -4.48 5.63
CA LEU A 78 5.23 -3.15 5.54
C LEU A 78 5.41 -2.71 4.08
N PHE A 79 5.84 -3.62 3.20
CA PHE A 79 5.97 -3.33 1.77
C PHE A 79 4.64 -2.94 1.14
N ASN A 80 3.56 -3.68 1.45
CA ASN A 80 2.22 -3.32 0.96
C ASN A 80 1.80 -1.93 1.44
N VAL A 81 2.07 -1.60 2.71
CA VAL A 81 1.83 -0.25 3.24
C VAL A 81 2.60 0.81 2.45
N LEU A 82 3.90 0.60 2.24
CA LEU A 82 4.73 1.54 1.48
C LEU A 82 4.24 1.73 0.04
N MET A 83 3.84 0.64 -0.62
CA MET A 83 3.28 0.69 -1.97
C MET A 83 1.95 1.43 -2.02
N MET A 84 1.08 1.22 -1.03
CA MET A 84 -0.22 1.91 -0.93
C MET A 84 -0.07 3.38 -0.60
N THR A 85 0.87 3.75 0.27
CA THR A 85 1.15 5.15 0.64
C THR A 85 2.03 5.87 -0.39
N LYS A 86 2.53 5.17 -1.41
CA LYS A 86 3.49 5.72 -2.38
C LYS A 86 4.70 6.37 -1.69
N GLY A 87 5.18 5.72 -0.66
CA GLY A 87 6.28 6.20 0.18
C GLY A 87 5.80 7.18 1.26
N ASN A 88 5.82 8.47 1.00
CA ASN A 88 5.50 9.50 2.01
C ASN A 88 4.07 10.03 1.94
N ARG A 89 3.22 9.51 1.05
CA ARG A 89 1.86 10.01 0.90
C ARG A 89 0.96 9.46 1.99
N GLN A 90 0.43 10.36 2.82
CA GLN A 90 -0.58 10.06 3.81
C GLN A 90 -1.97 10.35 3.25
N TYR A 91 -2.92 9.44 3.47
CA TYR A 91 -4.28 9.57 2.94
C TYR A 91 -5.24 10.24 3.91
N VAL A 92 -4.88 10.23 5.20
CA VAL A 92 -5.69 10.81 6.28
C VAL A 92 -4.89 11.96 6.87
N SER A 93 -5.45 13.17 6.82
CA SER A 93 -4.83 14.33 7.45
C SER A 93 -4.87 14.22 8.96
N ASN A 94 -4.12 15.10 9.64
CA ASN A 94 -4.08 15.13 11.09
C ASN A 94 -5.47 15.40 11.67
N VAL A 95 -6.00 14.44 12.41
CA VAL A 95 -7.35 14.48 13.02
C VAL A 95 -7.45 15.40 14.23
N PHE A 96 -6.32 16.00 14.66
CA PHE A 96 -6.21 16.98 15.73
C PHE A 96 -5.56 18.29 15.30
N GLY A 97 -5.63 18.61 14.01
CA GLY A 97 -5.09 19.85 13.44
C GLY A 97 -3.56 19.89 13.49
N ASP A 98 -2.99 20.92 14.12
CA ASP A 98 -1.54 21.09 14.22
C ASP A 98 -0.92 20.30 15.40
N THR A 99 -1.71 19.52 16.14
CA THR A 99 -1.21 18.78 17.30
C THR A 99 -0.43 17.54 16.86
N ASN A 100 0.85 17.44 17.25
CA ASN A 100 1.55 16.16 17.17
C ASN A 100 0.93 15.20 18.19
N TRP A 101 0.11 14.24 17.72
CA TRP A 101 -0.58 13.28 18.57
C TRP A 101 0.19 11.97 18.78
N LEU A 102 1.31 11.75 18.07
CA LEU A 102 2.10 10.53 18.21
C LEU A 102 2.53 10.22 19.67
N PRO A 103 2.96 11.21 20.49
CA PRO A 103 3.29 10.95 21.89
C PRO A 103 2.10 10.58 22.77
N TYR A 104 0.88 10.79 22.31
CA TYR A 104 -0.36 10.49 23.04
C TYR A 104 -0.98 9.14 22.66
N VAL A 105 -0.30 8.33 21.84
CA VAL A 105 -0.76 6.98 21.51
C VAL A 105 -0.71 6.11 22.76
N THR A 106 -1.86 5.63 23.18
CA THR A 106 -2.02 4.77 24.38
C THR A 106 -2.16 3.30 24.04
N SER A 107 -2.55 2.97 22.79
CA SER A 107 -2.61 1.61 22.30
C SER A 107 -2.39 1.55 20.80
N TYR A 108 -1.51 0.66 20.39
CA TYR A 108 -1.11 0.48 19.00
C TYR A 108 -1.99 -0.51 18.24
N TYR A 109 -1.96 -0.43 16.93
CA TYR A 109 -2.53 -1.43 16.03
C TYR A 109 -1.77 -2.74 16.14
N GLY A 110 -2.49 -3.87 16.19
CA GLY A 110 -1.89 -5.20 16.24
C GLY A 110 -2.30 -6.03 17.45
N TYR A 111 -1.53 -7.07 17.76
CA TYR A 111 -1.81 -7.95 18.90
C TYR A 111 -1.51 -7.25 20.22
N ARG A 112 -2.51 -7.27 21.12
CA ARG A 112 -2.38 -6.70 22.47
C ARG A 112 -3.17 -7.53 23.48
N VAL A 113 -2.93 -7.29 24.77
CA VAL A 113 -3.83 -7.72 25.83
C VAL A 113 -4.94 -6.69 25.97
N HIS A 114 -6.19 -7.13 25.84
CA HIS A 114 -7.35 -6.24 25.93
C HIS A 114 -7.47 -5.63 27.34
N PRO A 115 -7.58 -4.30 27.47
CA PRO A 115 -7.48 -3.62 28.76
C PRO A 115 -8.64 -3.93 29.72
N ILE A 116 -9.80 -4.38 29.21
CA ILE A 116 -10.98 -4.71 30.00
C ILE A 116 -11.08 -6.22 30.25
N SER A 117 -10.96 -7.06 29.20
CA SER A 117 -11.13 -8.52 29.32
C SER A 117 -9.88 -9.25 29.76
N GLY A 118 -8.68 -8.68 29.59
CA GLY A 118 -7.39 -9.33 29.86
C GLY A 118 -7.01 -10.38 28.82
N GLU A 119 -7.80 -10.61 27.79
CA GLU A 119 -7.54 -11.59 26.75
C GLU A 119 -6.65 -11.01 25.64
N LYS A 120 -5.89 -11.88 24.96
CA LYS A 120 -5.17 -11.47 23.75
C LYS A 120 -6.15 -11.22 22.63
N ASN A 121 -6.12 -10.01 22.06
CA ASN A 121 -6.91 -9.66 20.90
C ASN A 121 -6.07 -8.90 19.86
N TYR A 122 -6.62 -8.78 18.66
CA TYR A 122 -6.02 -7.99 17.60
C TYR A 122 -6.72 -6.62 17.52
N HIS A 123 -6.00 -5.56 17.86
CA HIS A 123 -6.50 -4.19 17.82
C HIS A 123 -6.39 -3.63 16.39
N LYS A 124 -7.52 -3.30 15.79
CA LYS A 124 -7.61 -2.81 14.39
C LYS A 124 -7.56 -1.30 14.27
N ALA A 125 -7.07 -0.62 15.31
CA ALA A 125 -7.07 0.83 15.44
C ALA A 125 -5.79 1.32 16.14
N VAL A 126 -5.68 2.63 16.23
CA VAL A 126 -4.79 3.32 17.17
C VAL A 126 -5.65 4.08 18.17
N ASP A 127 -5.38 3.90 19.47
CA ASP A 127 -6.03 4.67 20.52
C ASP A 127 -5.16 5.88 20.89
N ILE A 128 -5.71 7.08 20.80
CA ILE A 128 -5.01 8.35 21.01
C ILE A 128 -5.62 9.04 22.25
N GLY A 129 -4.88 9.07 23.34
CA GLY A 129 -5.30 9.69 24.61
C GLY A 129 -5.33 11.20 24.50
N MET A 130 -6.52 11.78 24.47
CA MET A 130 -6.75 13.22 24.42
C MET A 130 -7.77 13.63 25.48
N PRO A 131 -7.73 14.88 25.98
CA PRO A 131 -8.73 15.34 26.92
C PRO A 131 -10.14 15.21 26.36
N GLN A 132 -11.10 14.85 27.20
CA GLN A 132 -12.51 14.82 26.80
C GLN A 132 -12.96 16.19 26.28
N GLY A 133 -13.69 16.19 25.17
CA GLY A 133 -14.16 17.41 24.51
C GLY A 133 -13.18 18.00 23.49
N THR A 134 -11.96 17.44 23.35
CA THR A 134 -11.05 17.81 22.25
C THR A 134 -11.74 17.57 20.91
N GLU A 135 -11.68 18.53 20.01
CA GLU A 135 -12.27 18.44 18.68
C GLU A 135 -11.56 17.38 17.85
N ILE A 136 -12.34 16.60 17.09
CA ILE A 136 -11.90 15.60 16.15
C ILE A 136 -12.25 16.09 14.74
N LEU A 137 -11.24 16.14 13.87
CA LEU A 137 -11.39 16.64 12.50
C LEU A 137 -11.56 15.47 11.52
N ALA A 138 -12.30 15.71 10.44
CA ALA A 138 -12.37 14.79 9.31
C ALA A 138 -10.98 14.64 8.67
N GLY A 139 -10.49 13.43 8.62
CA GLY A 139 -9.15 13.13 8.08
C GLY A 139 -9.07 13.20 6.55
N HIS A 140 -10.21 13.21 5.85
CA HIS A 140 -10.31 13.32 4.39
C HIS A 140 -11.70 13.84 3.99
N ASP A 141 -11.85 14.22 2.74
CA ASP A 141 -13.13 14.54 2.11
C ASP A 141 -14.00 13.27 2.02
N GLY A 142 -15.30 13.39 2.24
CA GLY A 142 -16.18 12.24 2.06
C GLY A 142 -17.61 12.46 2.56
N VAL A 143 -18.33 11.34 2.63
CA VAL A 143 -19.71 11.28 3.15
C VAL A 143 -19.70 10.52 4.47
N VAL A 144 -20.38 11.05 5.47
CA VAL A 144 -20.62 10.36 6.74
C VAL A 144 -21.61 9.22 6.49
N THR A 145 -21.15 7.98 6.57
CA THR A 145 -22.01 6.81 6.36
C THR A 145 -22.70 6.35 7.65
N GLN A 146 -22.11 6.69 8.81
CA GLN A 146 -22.68 6.44 10.12
C GLN A 146 -22.33 7.56 11.09
N ALA A 147 -23.32 8.02 11.88
CA ALA A 147 -23.13 8.90 13.02
C ALA A 147 -24.16 8.51 14.08
N GLY A 148 -23.71 7.97 15.22
CA GLY A 148 -24.61 7.48 16.28
C GLY A 148 -23.95 6.52 17.23
N GLU A 149 -24.76 5.86 18.07
CA GLU A 149 -24.30 4.84 19.00
C GLU A 149 -24.09 3.48 18.29
N ALA A 150 -22.98 2.80 18.57
CA ALA A 150 -22.61 1.54 17.96
C ALA A 150 -21.95 0.57 18.96
N GLY A 151 -22.67 0.12 19.96
CA GLY A 151 -22.27 -0.89 20.91
C GLY A 151 -20.93 -0.57 21.59
N SER A 152 -19.93 -1.45 21.45
CA SER A 152 -18.60 -1.28 22.08
C SER A 152 -17.87 -0.01 21.60
N TYR A 153 -18.13 0.51 20.41
CA TYR A 153 -17.56 1.76 19.92
C TYR A 153 -18.14 3.02 20.62
N GLY A 154 -19.28 2.87 21.33
CA GLY A 154 -20.01 4.03 21.88
C GLY A 154 -20.49 4.95 20.74
N LEU A 155 -20.34 6.25 20.92
CA LEU A 155 -20.65 7.22 19.85
C LEU A 155 -19.53 7.20 18.80
N ILE A 156 -19.93 6.98 17.53
CA ILE A 156 -19.00 6.80 16.39
C ILE A 156 -19.42 7.69 15.23
N VAL A 157 -18.42 8.19 14.50
CA VAL A 157 -18.54 8.69 13.12
C VAL A 157 -17.80 7.73 12.21
N VAL A 158 -18.43 7.34 11.10
CA VAL A 158 -17.79 6.63 9.99
C VAL A 158 -17.84 7.51 8.76
N LEU A 159 -16.69 7.79 8.18
CA LEU A 159 -16.52 8.64 7.01
C LEU A 159 -15.98 7.80 5.84
N GLU A 160 -16.61 7.89 4.67
CA GLU A 160 -16.17 7.25 3.45
C GLU A 160 -15.86 8.28 2.37
N GLY A 161 -14.72 8.13 1.71
CA GLY A 161 -14.26 8.96 0.62
C GLY A 161 -13.62 8.16 -0.49
N ALA A 162 -13.59 8.74 -1.70
CA ALA A 162 -12.93 8.12 -2.84
C ALA A 162 -11.44 8.49 -2.87
N MET A 163 -10.60 7.49 -3.14
CA MET A 163 -9.16 7.68 -3.41
C MET A 163 -8.93 7.93 -4.91
N GLU A 164 -7.77 8.50 -5.28
CA GLU A 164 -7.41 8.79 -6.67
C GLU A 164 -7.33 7.55 -7.58
N ASP A 165 -7.05 6.38 -6.98
CA ASP A 165 -6.99 5.10 -7.69
C ASP A 165 -8.34 4.37 -7.77
N GLY A 166 -9.43 5.05 -7.38
CA GLY A 166 -10.79 4.54 -7.42
C GLY A 166 -11.19 3.67 -6.24
N LYS A 167 -10.31 3.47 -5.26
CA LYS A 167 -10.61 2.75 -4.03
C LYS A 167 -11.40 3.60 -3.05
N THR A 168 -12.04 2.94 -2.09
CA THR A 168 -12.75 3.59 -0.99
C THR A 168 -11.87 3.67 0.24
N LEU A 169 -11.64 4.89 0.73
CA LEU A 169 -11.03 5.16 2.02
C LEU A 169 -12.14 5.29 3.06
N THR A 170 -12.07 4.50 4.13
CA THR A 170 -12.99 4.59 5.26
C THR A 170 -12.20 4.91 6.53
N THR A 171 -12.64 5.91 7.27
CA THR A 171 -12.13 6.20 8.61
C THR A 171 -13.25 6.12 9.64
N LYS A 172 -12.91 5.60 10.83
CA LYS A 172 -13.86 5.51 11.94
C LYS A 172 -13.28 6.21 13.16
N TYR A 173 -14.12 7.02 13.79
CA TYR A 173 -13.79 7.84 14.93
C TYR A 173 -14.74 7.45 16.07
N ALA A 174 -14.26 6.65 17.02
CA ALA A 174 -15.10 6.08 18.06
C ALA A 174 -14.79 6.61 19.47
N HIS A 175 -15.62 6.21 20.44
CA HIS A 175 -15.64 6.64 21.83
C HIS A 175 -15.92 8.13 22.02
N CYS A 176 -16.56 8.77 21.03
CA CYS A 176 -16.84 10.20 21.05
C CYS A 176 -17.76 10.58 22.21
N SER A 177 -17.63 11.83 22.72
CA SER A 177 -18.57 12.42 23.69
C SER A 177 -19.72 13.16 23.02
N GLU A 178 -19.49 13.68 21.82
CA GLU A 178 -20.45 14.45 21.04
C GLU A 178 -20.19 14.22 19.55
N LEU A 179 -21.26 14.08 18.77
CA LEU A 179 -21.22 14.02 17.31
C LEU A 179 -21.73 15.35 16.75
N LEU A 180 -20.97 15.96 15.84
CA LEU A 180 -21.28 17.26 15.25
C LEU A 180 -21.77 17.15 13.81
N VAL A 181 -21.87 15.91 13.30
CA VAL A 181 -22.31 15.57 11.94
C VAL A 181 -23.39 14.48 11.99
N SER A 182 -24.09 14.30 10.89
CA SER A 182 -25.14 13.29 10.73
C SER A 182 -24.87 12.38 9.54
N ALA A 183 -25.39 11.16 9.58
CA ALA A 183 -25.30 10.24 8.43
C ALA A 183 -25.90 10.87 7.16
N GLY A 184 -25.21 10.70 6.03
CA GLY A 184 -25.53 11.32 4.75
C GLY A 184 -24.92 12.71 4.54
N GLN A 185 -24.30 13.31 5.55
CA GLN A 185 -23.65 14.61 5.43
C GLN A 185 -22.32 14.49 4.68
N GLU A 186 -22.10 15.38 3.71
CA GLU A 186 -20.79 15.59 3.11
C GLU A 186 -19.93 16.46 4.00
N VAL A 187 -18.67 16.08 4.20
CA VAL A 187 -17.68 16.82 4.96
C VAL A 187 -16.38 16.97 4.16
N LYS A 188 -15.66 18.02 4.48
CA LYS A 188 -14.33 18.28 3.93
C LYS A 188 -13.28 17.92 4.96
N GLN A 189 -12.10 17.55 4.47
CA GLN A 189 -10.92 17.38 5.29
C GLN A 189 -10.72 18.61 6.19
N GLY A 190 -10.56 18.38 7.49
CA GLY A 190 -10.40 19.43 8.49
C GLY A 190 -11.70 19.97 9.09
N ASP A 191 -12.88 19.58 8.62
CA ASP A 191 -14.15 19.91 9.29
C ASP A 191 -14.22 19.22 10.67
N VAL A 192 -14.75 19.92 11.67
CA VAL A 192 -14.96 19.33 12.99
C VAL A 192 -16.17 18.40 12.95
N ILE A 193 -15.94 17.10 13.20
CA ILE A 193 -16.97 16.06 13.06
C ILE A 193 -17.47 15.50 14.39
N ALA A 194 -16.62 15.52 15.42
CA ALA A 194 -16.95 14.97 16.73
C ALA A 194 -16.04 15.56 17.82
N LYS A 195 -16.25 15.12 19.07
CA LYS A 195 -15.37 15.43 20.20
C LYS A 195 -14.94 14.16 20.93
N VAL A 196 -13.70 14.14 21.38
CA VAL A 196 -13.13 13.05 22.17
C VAL A 196 -13.97 12.79 23.41
N GLY A 197 -14.19 11.52 23.71
CA GLY A 197 -14.94 11.07 24.87
C GLY A 197 -14.44 9.75 25.41
N SER A 198 -15.33 9.04 26.12
CA SER A 198 -15.09 7.72 26.71
C SER A 198 -16.37 6.90 26.72
N THR A 199 -17.18 6.97 25.64
CA THR A 199 -18.42 6.21 25.48
C THR A 199 -18.13 4.79 25.00
N GLY A 200 -19.06 3.85 25.24
CA GLY A 200 -18.86 2.44 24.89
C GLY A 200 -17.82 1.73 25.77
N ASP A 201 -17.07 0.77 25.19
CA ASP A 201 -16.05 0.00 25.91
C ASP A 201 -14.73 0.78 25.98
N SER A 202 -14.67 1.75 26.88
CA SER A 202 -13.55 2.65 27.07
C SER A 202 -13.16 2.75 28.53
N THR A 203 -11.85 2.82 28.81
CA THR A 203 -11.29 2.96 30.17
C THR A 203 -10.96 4.41 30.53
N GLY A 204 -11.03 5.34 29.58
CA GLY A 204 -10.76 6.75 29.79
C GLY A 204 -10.81 7.54 28.48
N PRO A 205 -10.76 8.88 28.51
CA PRO A 205 -10.90 9.69 27.31
C PRO A 205 -9.81 9.42 26.28
N HIS A 206 -10.22 8.99 25.09
CA HIS A 206 -9.35 8.79 23.92
C HIS A 206 -10.17 8.78 22.63
N LEU A 207 -9.50 8.97 21.51
CA LEU A 207 -10.01 8.66 20.18
C LEU A 207 -9.54 7.26 19.79
N HIS A 208 -10.46 6.38 19.43
CA HIS A 208 -10.20 5.13 18.74
C HIS A 208 -10.32 5.40 17.24
N LEU A 209 -9.17 5.38 16.52
CA LEU A 209 -9.08 5.69 15.10
C LEU A 209 -8.81 4.42 14.28
N GLU A 210 -9.74 4.08 13.37
CA GLU A 210 -9.55 3.02 12.39
C GLU A 210 -9.39 3.63 10.99
N VAL A 211 -8.54 3.01 10.17
CA VAL A 211 -8.36 3.33 8.74
C VAL A 211 -8.55 2.07 7.92
N LEU A 212 -9.39 2.13 6.89
CA LEU A 212 -9.63 1.02 5.98
C LEU A 212 -9.52 1.50 4.52
N VAL A 213 -9.02 0.62 3.66
CA VAL A 213 -9.07 0.80 2.21
C VAL A 213 -9.77 -0.42 1.61
N ASP A 214 -10.87 -0.22 0.86
CA ASP A 214 -11.74 -1.27 0.33
C ASP A 214 -12.16 -2.31 1.40
N GLY A 215 -12.43 -1.84 2.63
CA GLY A 215 -12.81 -2.66 3.77
C GLY A 215 -11.66 -3.40 4.46
N GLN A 216 -10.43 -3.30 3.97
CA GLN A 216 -9.24 -3.86 4.61
C GLN A 216 -8.70 -2.90 5.67
N TYR A 217 -8.56 -3.36 6.91
CA TYR A 217 -7.98 -2.59 8.01
C TYR A 217 -6.48 -2.37 7.81
N LEU A 218 -6.07 -1.14 8.02
CA LEU A 218 -4.70 -0.69 7.92
C LEU A 218 -4.25 -0.04 9.23
N ASN A 219 -2.94 -0.08 9.49
CA ASN A 219 -2.41 0.60 10.68
C ASN A 219 -2.45 2.12 10.50
N PRO A 220 -3.25 2.86 11.28
CA PRO A 220 -3.41 4.31 11.13
C PRO A 220 -2.10 5.09 11.20
N LEU A 221 -1.08 4.59 11.91
CA LEU A 221 0.22 5.27 12.02
C LEU A 221 0.95 5.41 10.68
N TYR A 222 0.63 4.57 9.68
CA TYR A 222 1.26 4.64 8.36
C TYR A 222 0.43 5.44 7.35
N PHE A 223 -0.86 5.70 7.67
CA PHE A 223 -1.81 6.29 6.72
C PHE A 223 -2.34 7.65 7.18
N ALA A 224 -2.16 8.00 8.44
CA ALA A 224 -2.58 9.28 8.99
C ALA A 224 -1.38 10.17 9.30
N ASP A 225 -1.53 11.48 9.03
CA ASP A 225 -0.60 12.47 9.50
C ASP A 225 -0.67 12.58 11.03
N THR A 226 0.45 12.30 11.69
CA THR A 226 0.56 12.35 13.15
C THR A 226 0.89 13.74 13.68
N GLY A 227 1.18 14.71 12.80
CA GLY A 227 1.71 16.02 13.16
C GLY A 227 3.20 16.00 13.53
N ASP A 228 3.86 14.85 13.42
CA ASP A 228 5.31 14.76 13.59
C ASP A 228 6.01 14.92 12.24
N HIS A 229 6.45 16.12 11.95
CA HIS A 229 7.19 16.45 10.73
C HIS A 229 8.71 16.47 10.95
N THR A 230 9.20 16.05 12.12
CA THR A 230 10.63 16.10 12.46
C THR A 230 11.41 14.93 11.86
N GLY A 231 10.75 13.85 11.49
CA GLY A 231 11.37 12.62 10.99
C GLY A 231 12.23 11.89 12.03
N THR A 232 12.11 12.28 13.31
CA THR A 232 12.93 11.74 14.41
C THR A 232 12.24 10.60 15.15
N ASN A 233 10.92 10.50 15.06
CA ASN A 233 10.15 9.44 15.69
C ASN A 233 9.98 8.27 14.72
N LEU A 234 10.72 7.20 14.97
CA LEU A 234 10.46 5.93 14.32
C LEU A 234 9.15 5.37 14.89
N ILE A 235 8.22 5.03 14.03
CA ILE A 235 7.00 4.32 14.42
C ILE A 235 7.44 2.94 14.91
N PRO A 236 7.09 2.55 16.16
CA PRO A 236 7.53 1.29 16.75
C PRO A 236 6.90 0.06 16.08
#